data_eeb542f4676dd01d993a9318d28d7195
#
_entry.id   eeb542f4676dd01d993a9318d28d7195
#
_cell.length_a   1.000
_cell.length_b   1.000
_cell.length_c   1.000
_cell.angle_alpha   90.00
_cell.angle_beta   90.00
_cell.angle_gamma   90.00
#
_symmetry.space_group_name_H-M   'P 1'
#
loop_
_entity.id
_entity.type
_entity.pdbx_description
1 polymer ?
#
loop_
_entity_poly.entity_id
_entity_poly.type
_entity_poly.pdbx_seq_one_letter_code
_entity_poly.pdbx_strand_id
1 'polypeptide(L)'
;GVIPPAEGYLQGLRDLCTEHDALLILDEVMTGFRVAWGGAQVMYKVKPDLTCLGKVIGGGLPVGAYGGSRKLMEMISPAGPVYQAGTLSGNPLAMAAGLATLELLKEEGVYESLEAKSAELASGLAAAAEDAGIPVTINRGGSMLTVFFTAQPGAAVTNYAQATASNTETYAAFFHAMLENGVMLPPSQYEAWFPSLAHDADAIEQTLKAAKKAFAAITAKSS
;
A
#
# COMPACT_ATOMS: atom_id res chain seq x y z
N GLY A 1 5.40 0.27 6.57
CA GLY A 1 3.95 0.26 6.62
C GLY A 1 3.31 1.44 5.92
N VAL A 2 2.00 1.50 5.95
CA VAL A 2 1.24 2.59 5.32
C VAL A 2 1.30 3.83 6.21
N ILE A 3 1.93 4.88 5.70
CA ILE A 3 1.98 6.20 6.32
C ILE A 3 1.42 7.20 5.32
N PRO A 4 0.12 7.53 5.38
CA PRO A 4 -0.48 8.50 4.47
C PRO A 4 0.18 9.87 4.62
N PRO A 5 0.36 10.62 3.52
CA PRO A 5 0.90 11.97 3.60
C PRO A 5 -0.06 12.89 4.37
N ALA A 6 0.50 13.81 5.15
CA ALA A 6 -0.29 14.87 5.77
C ALA A 6 -0.97 15.75 4.70
N GLU A 7 -2.06 16.40 5.08
CA GLU A 7 -2.76 17.33 4.19
C GLU A 7 -1.80 18.41 3.70
N GLY A 8 -1.82 18.69 2.40
CA GLY A 8 -0.97 19.68 1.75
C GLY A 8 0.49 19.25 1.53
N TYR A 9 0.97 18.13 2.11
CA TYR A 9 2.37 17.72 2.00
C TYR A 9 2.83 17.52 0.56
N LEU A 10 2.10 16.74 -0.23
CA LEU A 10 2.47 16.45 -1.62
C LEU A 10 2.35 17.70 -2.52
N GLN A 11 1.36 18.56 -2.28
CA GLN A 11 1.26 19.83 -2.98
C GLN A 11 2.42 20.77 -2.61
N GLY A 12 2.78 20.83 -1.33
CA GLY A 12 3.95 21.60 -0.88
C GLY A 12 5.26 21.14 -1.54
N LEU A 13 5.46 19.82 -1.71
CA LEU A 13 6.60 19.30 -2.47
C LEU A 13 6.57 19.73 -3.94
N ARG A 14 5.39 19.71 -4.58
CA ARG A 14 5.23 20.17 -5.96
C ARG A 14 5.56 21.66 -6.10
N ASP A 15 5.08 22.47 -5.16
CA ASP A 15 5.30 23.92 -5.18
C ASP A 15 6.79 24.24 -5.00
N LEU A 16 7.46 23.63 -4.02
CA LEU A 16 8.89 23.76 -3.80
C LEU A 16 9.72 23.31 -5.02
N CYS A 17 9.38 22.18 -5.62
CA CYS A 17 10.07 21.72 -6.84
C CYS A 17 9.89 22.72 -7.99
N THR A 18 8.72 23.34 -8.09
CA THR A 18 8.46 24.37 -9.12
C THR A 18 9.25 25.65 -8.84
N GLU A 19 9.28 26.10 -7.59
CA GLU A 19 10.03 27.30 -7.17
C GLU A 19 11.54 27.18 -7.41
N HIS A 20 12.08 25.98 -7.19
CA HIS A 20 13.52 25.73 -7.30
C HIS A 20 13.94 25.06 -8.61
N ASP A 21 13.08 25.04 -9.64
CA ASP A 21 13.33 24.40 -10.94
C ASP A 21 13.83 22.93 -10.81
N ALA A 22 13.32 22.22 -9.80
CA ALA A 22 13.61 20.82 -9.54
C ALA A 22 12.52 19.91 -10.07
N LEU A 23 12.88 18.69 -10.47
CA LEU A 23 11.92 17.69 -10.91
C LEU A 23 11.31 16.96 -9.72
N LEU A 24 9.99 16.88 -9.68
CA LEU A 24 9.27 16.01 -8.76
C LEU A 24 9.07 14.62 -9.38
N ILE A 25 9.66 13.61 -8.78
CA ILE A 25 9.48 12.20 -9.16
C ILE A 25 8.58 11.53 -8.13
N LEU A 26 7.46 10.97 -8.57
CA LEU A 26 6.66 10.09 -7.71
C LEU A 26 6.97 8.63 -7.98
N ASP A 27 7.44 7.94 -6.93
CA ASP A 27 7.58 6.49 -6.93
C ASP A 27 6.21 5.86 -6.67
N GLU A 28 5.52 5.49 -7.75
CA GLU A 28 4.25 4.79 -7.73
C GLU A 28 4.41 3.27 -7.95
N VAL A 29 5.62 2.73 -7.71
CA VAL A 29 5.86 1.28 -7.85
C VAL A 29 4.92 0.48 -6.94
N MET A 30 4.52 1.04 -5.78
CA MET A 30 3.59 0.43 -4.85
C MET A 30 2.15 0.90 -5.06
N THR A 31 1.96 2.19 -5.29
CA THR A 31 0.65 2.85 -5.31
C THR A 31 0.00 2.93 -6.68
N GLY A 32 0.81 2.87 -7.75
CA GLY A 32 0.33 2.93 -9.13
C GLY A 32 -0.62 1.80 -9.47
N PHE A 33 -1.83 2.14 -9.91
CA PHE A 33 -2.95 1.22 -10.16
C PHE A 33 -3.36 0.36 -8.95
N ARG A 34 -2.79 0.63 -7.76
CA ARG A 34 -3.17 -0.06 -6.53
C ARG A 34 -4.21 0.72 -5.74
N VAL A 35 -3.95 2.00 -5.48
CA VAL A 35 -4.83 2.84 -4.64
C VAL A 35 -5.94 3.52 -5.43
N ALA A 36 -5.72 3.75 -6.71
CA ALA A 36 -6.68 4.28 -7.68
C ALA A 36 -6.20 3.93 -9.09
N TRP A 37 -7.06 4.07 -10.11
CA TRP A 37 -6.68 3.87 -11.52
C TRP A 37 -5.46 4.70 -11.95
N GLY A 38 -5.32 5.90 -11.45
CA GLY A 38 -4.17 6.78 -11.73
C GLY A 38 -3.15 6.85 -10.59
N GLY A 39 -3.20 5.92 -9.62
CA GLY A 39 -2.26 5.89 -8.49
C GLY A 39 -2.46 6.99 -7.45
N ALA A 40 -1.46 7.18 -6.60
CA ALA A 40 -1.48 8.18 -5.54
C ALA A 40 -1.51 9.61 -6.11
N GLN A 41 -0.89 9.87 -7.25
CA GLN A 41 -0.92 11.19 -7.90
C GLN A 41 -2.35 11.66 -8.22
N VAL A 42 -3.24 10.75 -8.60
CA VAL A 42 -4.66 11.06 -8.83
C VAL A 42 -5.41 11.17 -7.51
N MET A 43 -5.18 10.25 -6.58
CA MET A 43 -5.80 10.26 -5.25
C MET A 43 -5.52 11.57 -4.50
N TYR A 44 -4.28 12.05 -4.53
CA TYR A 44 -3.84 13.26 -3.85
C TYR A 44 -3.80 14.52 -4.73
N LYS A 45 -4.25 14.40 -6.00
CA LYS A 45 -4.33 15.51 -6.98
C LYS A 45 -3.00 16.25 -7.16
N VAL A 46 -1.88 15.53 -7.16
CA VAL A 46 -0.55 16.08 -7.40
C VAL A 46 -0.05 15.65 -8.78
N LYS A 47 0.60 16.56 -9.51
CA LYS A 47 1.16 16.27 -10.84
C LYS A 47 2.69 16.23 -10.76
N PRO A 48 3.31 15.03 -10.82
CA PRO A 48 4.75 14.91 -10.88
C PRO A 48 5.30 15.26 -12.28
N ASP A 49 6.61 15.46 -12.38
CA ASP A 49 7.33 15.55 -13.65
C ASP A 49 7.64 14.16 -14.20
N LEU A 50 7.95 13.21 -13.32
CA LEU A 50 8.20 11.80 -13.64
C LEU A 50 7.44 10.89 -12.67
N THR A 51 6.99 9.76 -13.19
CA THR A 51 6.34 8.69 -12.42
C THR A 51 7.08 7.38 -12.65
N CYS A 52 7.40 6.66 -11.57
CA CYS A 52 7.91 5.29 -11.64
C CYS A 52 6.77 4.30 -11.34
N LEU A 53 6.68 3.21 -12.11
CA LEU A 53 5.67 2.17 -12.01
C LEU A 53 6.32 0.79 -11.98
N GLY A 54 5.64 -0.17 -11.36
CA GLY A 54 6.06 -1.57 -11.26
C GLY A 54 4.94 -2.44 -10.69
N LYS A 55 5.29 -3.58 -10.14
CA LYS A 55 4.36 -4.47 -9.40
C LYS A 55 3.05 -4.72 -10.16
N VAL A 56 1.98 -4.00 -9.85
CA VAL A 56 0.64 -4.19 -10.43
C VAL A 56 0.65 -4.18 -11.95
N ILE A 57 1.43 -3.29 -12.57
CA ILE A 57 1.51 -3.20 -14.03
C ILE A 57 2.13 -4.43 -14.71
N GLY A 58 2.70 -5.34 -13.94
CA GLY A 58 3.26 -6.61 -14.44
C GLY A 58 2.31 -7.79 -14.31
N GLY A 59 1.16 -7.64 -13.62
CA GLY A 59 0.21 -8.74 -13.43
C GLY A 59 0.83 -9.97 -12.74
N GLY A 60 1.74 -9.74 -11.78
CA GLY A 60 2.50 -10.79 -11.07
C GLY A 60 3.85 -11.12 -11.71
N LEU A 61 4.17 -10.59 -12.89
CA LEU A 61 5.45 -10.80 -13.56
C LEU A 61 6.38 -9.58 -13.40
N PRO A 62 7.71 -9.76 -13.56
CA PRO A 62 8.67 -8.67 -13.36
C PRO A 62 8.56 -7.63 -14.46
N VAL A 63 8.27 -6.39 -14.05
CA VAL A 63 8.19 -5.22 -14.92
C VAL A 63 8.56 -3.97 -14.14
N GLY A 64 9.15 -3.03 -14.80
CA GLY A 64 9.35 -1.66 -14.34
C GLY A 64 9.10 -0.70 -15.49
N ALA A 65 8.52 0.43 -15.19
CA ALA A 65 8.30 1.50 -16.14
C ALA A 65 8.54 2.86 -15.49
N TYR A 66 8.89 3.84 -16.28
CA TYR A 66 8.86 5.23 -15.89
C TYR A 66 8.37 6.08 -17.04
N GLY A 67 7.81 7.22 -16.72
CA GLY A 67 7.24 8.12 -17.71
C GLY A 67 7.11 9.54 -17.20
N GLY A 68 6.92 10.46 -18.11
CA GLY A 68 6.77 11.87 -17.81
C GLY A 68 6.44 12.69 -19.04
N SER A 69 6.75 13.99 -18.99
CA SER A 69 6.53 14.88 -20.12
C SER A 69 7.37 14.46 -21.34
N ARG A 70 6.87 14.72 -22.54
CA ARG A 70 7.60 14.48 -23.79
C ARG A 70 9.03 15.04 -23.74
N LYS A 71 9.20 16.25 -23.26
CA LYS A 71 10.51 16.91 -23.12
C LYS A 71 11.50 16.07 -22.33
N LEU A 72 11.08 15.45 -21.24
CA LEU A 72 11.93 14.59 -20.42
C LEU A 72 12.17 13.24 -21.09
N MET A 73 11.13 12.64 -21.67
CA MET A 73 11.25 11.31 -22.28
C MET A 73 12.06 11.33 -23.58
N GLU A 74 12.10 12.42 -24.31
CA GLU A 74 12.97 12.60 -25.49
C GLU A 74 14.46 12.70 -25.13
N MET A 75 14.82 12.81 -23.86
CA MET A 75 16.21 12.66 -23.41
C MET A 75 16.71 11.21 -23.44
N ILE A 76 15.81 10.25 -23.52
CA ILE A 76 16.15 8.81 -23.53
C ILE A 76 16.56 8.38 -24.94
N SER A 77 17.64 7.57 -25.00
CA SER A 77 18.10 6.96 -26.24
C SER A 77 17.01 6.15 -26.94
N PRO A 78 16.89 6.15 -28.29
CA PRO A 78 17.82 6.80 -29.27
C PRO A 78 17.53 8.29 -29.54
N ALA A 79 16.43 8.84 -28.97
CA ALA A 79 16.06 10.24 -29.22
C ALA A 79 17.01 11.24 -28.53
N GLY A 80 17.53 10.87 -27.37
CA GLY A 80 18.42 11.68 -26.54
C GLY A 80 19.65 10.91 -26.03
N PRO A 81 20.52 11.59 -25.25
CA PRO A 81 21.81 11.06 -24.82
C PRO A 81 21.73 10.08 -23.65
N VAL A 82 20.59 9.96 -22.97
CA VAL A 82 20.46 9.12 -21.77
C VAL A 82 20.22 7.67 -22.19
N TYR A 83 21.23 6.84 -21.97
CA TYR A 83 21.12 5.40 -22.26
C TYR A 83 20.26 4.70 -21.23
N GLN A 84 19.35 3.85 -21.71
CA GLN A 84 18.56 2.95 -20.91
C GLN A 84 18.39 1.62 -21.65
N ALA A 85 18.63 0.51 -20.94
CA ALA A 85 18.40 -0.83 -21.46
C ALA A 85 18.03 -1.79 -20.32
N GLY A 86 17.30 -2.84 -20.66
CA GLY A 86 16.97 -3.93 -19.76
C GLY A 86 16.64 -5.18 -20.56
N THR A 87 17.31 -6.27 -20.27
CA THR A 87 17.15 -7.54 -21.02
C THR A 87 15.71 -8.03 -21.06
N LEU A 88 14.97 -7.83 -19.95
CA LEU A 88 13.55 -8.25 -19.83
C LEU A 88 12.56 -7.12 -20.17
N SER A 89 13.05 -5.94 -20.60
CA SER A 89 12.16 -4.82 -20.96
C SER A 89 11.22 -5.23 -22.10
N GLY A 90 9.92 -5.03 -21.89
CA GLY A 90 8.89 -5.34 -22.87
C GLY A 90 8.72 -6.85 -23.17
N ASN A 91 9.16 -7.75 -22.27
CA ASN A 91 8.98 -9.17 -22.51
C ASN A 91 7.47 -9.50 -22.64
N PRO A 92 7.10 -10.35 -23.64
CA PRO A 92 5.71 -10.52 -24.01
C PRO A 92 4.83 -11.13 -22.91
N LEU A 93 5.38 -11.94 -22.02
CA LEU A 93 4.63 -12.52 -20.92
C LEU A 93 4.20 -11.45 -19.90
N ALA A 94 5.13 -10.60 -19.48
CA ALA A 94 4.82 -9.51 -18.55
C ALA A 94 3.90 -8.47 -19.20
N MET A 95 4.06 -8.20 -20.51
CA MET A 95 3.16 -7.28 -21.21
C MET A 95 1.74 -7.83 -21.28
N ALA A 96 1.56 -9.10 -21.61
CA ALA A 96 0.25 -9.74 -21.68
C ALA A 96 -0.43 -9.83 -20.31
N ALA A 97 0.30 -10.25 -19.27
CA ALA A 97 -0.23 -10.34 -17.91
C ALA A 97 -0.58 -8.95 -17.35
N GLY A 98 0.29 -7.96 -17.57
CA GLY A 98 0.04 -6.59 -17.16
C GLY A 98 -1.17 -5.99 -17.85
N LEU A 99 -1.31 -6.18 -19.17
CA LEU A 99 -2.48 -5.70 -19.92
C LEU A 99 -3.77 -6.30 -19.37
N ALA A 100 -3.83 -7.63 -19.21
CA ALA A 100 -5.00 -8.30 -18.66
C ALA A 100 -5.36 -7.80 -17.25
N THR A 101 -4.36 -7.58 -16.40
CA THR A 101 -4.57 -7.01 -15.05
C THR A 101 -5.13 -5.60 -15.11
N LEU A 102 -4.59 -4.74 -15.98
CA LEU A 102 -5.06 -3.37 -16.12
C LEU A 102 -6.48 -3.30 -16.74
N GLU A 103 -6.82 -4.21 -17.64
CA GLU A 103 -8.19 -4.31 -18.18
C GLU A 103 -9.19 -4.62 -17.07
N LEU A 104 -8.90 -5.59 -16.18
CA LEU A 104 -9.75 -5.88 -15.02
C LEU A 104 -9.85 -4.70 -14.05
N LEU A 105 -8.73 -4.03 -13.77
CA LEU A 105 -8.71 -2.88 -12.86
C LEU A 105 -9.45 -1.65 -13.40
N LYS A 106 -9.66 -1.58 -14.72
CA LYS A 106 -10.39 -0.50 -15.36
C LYS A 106 -11.91 -0.66 -15.28
N GLU A 107 -12.40 -1.83 -14.92
CA GLU A 107 -13.83 -2.09 -14.78
C GLU A 107 -14.45 -1.20 -13.71
N GLU A 108 -15.68 -0.75 -13.95
CA GLU A 108 -16.44 0.08 -13.03
C GLU A 108 -16.69 -0.66 -11.70
N GLY A 109 -16.53 0.03 -10.57
CA GLY A 109 -16.78 -0.52 -9.24
C GLY A 109 -15.59 -1.29 -8.62
N VAL A 110 -14.51 -1.52 -9.36
CA VAL A 110 -13.34 -2.27 -8.85
C VAL A 110 -12.69 -1.56 -7.67
N TYR A 111 -12.37 -0.28 -7.81
CA TYR A 111 -11.71 0.48 -6.74
C TYR A 111 -12.65 0.75 -5.56
N GLU A 112 -13.92 0.97 -5.81
CA GLU A 112 -14.96 1.11 -4.79
C GLU A 112 -15.10 -0.18 -3.97
N SER A 113 -15.08 -1.34 -4.64
CA SER A 113 -15.10 -2.65 -3.96
C SER A 113 -13.84 -2.88 -3.12
N LEU A 114 -12.66 -2.58 -3.65
CA LEU A 114 -11.40 -2.68 -2.91
C LEU A 114 -11.37 -1.77 -1.68
N GLU A 115 -11.86 -0.55 -1.83
CA GLU A 115 -11.97 0.43 -0.74
C GLU A 115 -12.94 -0.05 0.35
N ALA A 116 -14.12 -0.53 -0.03
CA ALA A 116 -15.13 -1.05 0.90
C ALA A 116 -14.60 -2.24 1.71
N LYS A 117 -14.00 -3.24 1.05
CA LYS A 117 -13.38 -4.40 1.71
C LYS A 117 -12.26 -3.99 2.67
N SER A 118 -11.43 -3.05 2.28
CA SER A 118 -10.32 -2.57 3.11
C SER A 118 -10.80 -1.77 4.31
N ALA A 119 -11.87 -0.99 4.13
CA ALA A 119 -12.52 -0.25 5.21
C ALA A 119 -13.17 -1.20 6.23
N GLU A 120 -13.91 -2.21 5.76
CA GLU A 120 -14.52 -3.24 6.58
C GLU A 120 -13.46 -3.99 7.41
N LEU A 121 -12.39 -4.44 6.75
CA LEU A 121 -11.30 -5.13 7.43
C LEU A 121 -10.63 -4.24 8.49
N ALA A 122 -10.32 -3.00 8.17
CA ALA A 122 -9.71 -2.08 9.12
C ALA A 122 -10.61 -1.80 10.34
N SER A 123 -11.90 -1.55 10.09
CA SER A 123 -12.88 -1.32 11.17
C SER A 123 -13.06 -2.53 12.08
N GLY A 124 -13.15 -3.72 11.48
CA GLY A 124 -13.29 -4.97 12.23
C GLY A 124 -12.04 -5.32 13.06
N LEU A 125 -10.84 -5.05 12.51
CA LEU A 125 -9.58 -5.21 13.25
C LEU A 125 -9.48 -4.22 14.42
N ALA A 126 -9.88 -2.96 14.22
CA ALA A 126 -9.88 -1.95 15.27
C ALA A 126 -10.83 -2.34 16.41
N ALA A 127 -12.05 -2.77 16.08
CA ALA A 127 -13.03 -3.25 17.06
C ALA A 127 -12.53 -4.48 17.84
N ALA A 128 -11.92 -5.45 17.14
CA ALA A 128 -11.37 -6.64 17.78
C ALA A 128 -10.21 -6.34 18.73
N ALA A 129 -9.38 -5.36 18.40
CA ALA A 129 -8.30 -4.89 19.27
C ALA A 129 -8.83 -4.14 20.49
N GLU A 130 -9.83 -3.27 20.30
CA GLU A 130 -10.52 -2.55 21.37
C GLU A 130 -11.18 -3.51 22.36
N ASP A 131 -11.96 -4.49 21.87
CA ASP A 131 -12.59 -5.54 22.69
C ASP A 131 -11.57 -6.31 23.56
N ALA A 132 -10.34 -6.49 23.05
CA ALA A 132 -9.25 -7.15 23.78
C ALA A 132 -8.41 -6.21 24.64
N GLY A 133 -8.67 -4.91 24.62
CA GLY A 133 -7.88 -3.90 25.34
C GLY A 133 -6.47 -3.70 24.81
N ILE A 134 -6.20 -4.05 23.54
CA ILE A 134 -4.88 -3.92 22.92
C ILE A 134 -4.82 -2.62 22.10
N PRO A 135 -3.90 -1.70 22.43
CA PRO A 135 -3.76 -0.46 21.70
C PRO A 135 -3.20 -0.70 20.29
N VAL A 136 -3.96 -0.31 19.27
CA VAL A 136 -3.51 -0.32 17.89
C VAL A 136 -3.85 1.00 17.18
N THR A 137 -3.08 1.30 16.15
CA THR A 137 -3.41 2.32 15.17
C THR A 137 -3.40 1.68 13.79
N ILE A 138 -4.50 1.82 13.07
CA ILE A 138 -4.62 1.26 11.72
C ILE A 138 -4.57 2.39 10.71
N ASN A 139 -3.46 2.47 9.99
CA ASN A 139 -3.32 3.39 8.88
C ASN A 139 -3.83 2.76 7.60
N ARG A 140 -4.50 3.56 6.78
CA ARG A 140 -4.99 3.17 5.46
C ARG A 140 -4.62 4.18 4.38
N GLY A 141 -4.31 3.68 3.18
CA GLY A 141 -4.16 4.46 1.95
C GLY A 141 -4.83 3.71 0.80
N GLY A 142 -6.08 4.08 0.46
CA GLY A 142 -6.89 3.29 -0.46
C GLY A 142 -7.06 1.86 0.06
N SER A 143 -6.79 0.87 -0.80
CA SER A 143 -6.88 -0.56 -0.46
C SER A 143 -5.61 -1.14 0.19
N MET A 144 -4.76 -0.31 0.79
CA MET A 144 -3.61 -0.73 1.60
C MET A 144 -3.84 -0.37 3.06
N LEU A 145 -3.43 -1.22 3.98
CA LEU A 145 -3.51 -0.93 5.42
C LEU A 145 -2.31 -1.49 6.18
N THR A 146 -2.05 -0.93 7.35
CA THR A 146 -1.06 -1.45 8.31
C THR A 146 -1.63 -1.32 9.72
N VAL A 147 -1.47 -2.38 10.51
CA VAL A 147 -1.82 -2.38 11.94
C VAL A 147 -0.55 -2.14 12.74
N PHE A 148 -0.47 -1.00 13.41
CA PHE A 148 0.61 -0.67 14.32
C PHE A 148 0.17 -0.92 15.75
N PHE A 149 0.95 -1.69 16.51
CA PHE A 149 0.74 -1.91 17.94
C PHE A 149 1.38 -0.75 18.70
N THR A 150 0.57 0.15 19.19
CA THR A 150 1.00 1.42 19.79
C THR A 150 1.05 1.35 21.33
N ALA A 151 1.72 2.29 21.98
CA ALA A 151 1.83 2.30 23.43
C ALA A 151 0.49 2.64 24.13
N GLN A 152 -0.40 3.33 23.44
CA GLN A 152 -1.71 3.75 23.96
C GLN A 152 -2.73 3.89 22.82
N PRO A 153 -4.03 3.73 23.10
CA PRO A 153 -5.07 3.91 22.10
C PRO A 153 -5.02 5.31 21.48
N GLY A 154 -5.26 5.39 20.16
CA GLY A 154 -5.30 6.65 19.44
C GLY A 154 -3.95 7.35 19.20
N ALA A 155 -2.83 6.71 19.54
CA ALA A 155 -1.51 7.26 19.23
C ALA A 155 -1.33 7.38 17.70
N ALA A 156 -0.97 8.59 17.24
CA ALA A 156 -0.76 8.81 15.81
C ALA A 156 0.50 8.09 15.31
N VAL A 157 0.44 7.53 14.11
CA VAL A 157 1.60 6.97 13.39
C VAL A 157 1.67 7.64 12.02
N THR A 158 2.37 8.77 11.96
CA THR A 158 2.43 9.65 10.79
C THR A 158 3.87 9.91 10.30
N ASN A 159 4.86 9.33 10.98
CA ASN A 159 6.26 9.48 10.62
C ASN A 159 7.08 8.27 11.06
N TYR A 160 8.35 8.24 10.64
CA TYR A 160 9.28 7.16 10.92
C TYR A 160 9.48 6.89 12.43
N ALA A 161 9.66 7.94 13.23
CA ALA A 161 9.89 7.78 14.67
C ALA A 161 8.70 7.14 15.39
N GLN A 162 7.47 7.54 15.02
CA GLN A 162 6.25 6.94 15.57
C GLN A 162 6.04 5.49 15.09
N ALA A 163 6.35 5.20 13.82
CA ALA A 163 6.27 3.84 13.31
C ALA A 163 7.26 2.91 14.03
N THR A 164 8.51 3.34 14.21
CA THR A 164 9.54 2.53 14.89
C THR A 164 9.36 2.42 16.41
N ALA A 165 8.57 3.30 17.03
CA ALA A 165 8.16 3.20 18.43
C ALA A 165 7.06 2.15 18.67
N SER A 166 6.49 1.57 17.62
CA SER A 166 5.45 0.54 17.74
C SER A 166 6.04 -0.78 18.27
N ASN A 167 5.22 -1.55 19.00
CA ASN A 167 5.64 -2.78 19.64
C ASN A 167 5.71 -3.95 18.66
N THR A 168 6.92 -4.28 18.21
CA THR A 168 7.16 -5.38 17.28
C THR A 168 7.02 -6.76 17.91
N GLU A 169 7.21 -6.91 19.22
CA GLU A 169 7.04 -8.19 19.92
C GLU A 169 5.56 -8.56 19.99
N THR A 170 4.70 -7.58 20.30
CA THR A 170 3.25 -7.79 20.28
C THR A 170 2.75 -8.10 18.87
N TYR A 171 3.30 -7.43 17.84
CA TYR A 171 3.00 -7.78 16.45
C TYR A 171 3.41 -9.22 16.12
N ALA A 172 4.60 -9.65 16.52
CA ALA A 172 5.07 -11.03 16.28
C ALA A 172 4.14 -12.06 16.93
N ALA A 173 3.70 -11.81 18.16
CA ALA A 173 2.71 -12.67 18.83
C ALA A 173 1.37 -12.71 18.09
N PHE A 174 0.90 -11.55 17.61
CA PHE A 174 -0.31 -11.44 16.78
C PHE A 174 -0.15 -12.18 15.45
N PHE A 175 0.97 -12.00 14.75
CA PHE A 175 1.27 -12.69 13.50
C PHE A 175 1.18 -14.22 13.67
N HIS A 176 1.84 -14.77 14.67
CA HIS A 176 1.80 -16.22 14.93
C HIS A 176 0.40 -16.71 15.28
N ALA A 177 -0.33 -15.98 16.11
CA ALA A 177 -1.69 -16.34 16.46
C ALA A 177 -2.65 -16.26 15.24
N MET A 178 -2.47 -15.30 14.35
CA MET A 178 -3.21 -15.23 13.08
C MET A 178 -2.88 -16.41 12.17
N LEU A 179 -1.61 -16.77 12.06
CA LEU A 179 -1.15 -17.91 11.25
C LEU A 179 -1.73 -19.24 11.77
N GLU A 180 -1.73 -19.46 13.09
CA GLU A 180 -2.35 -20.60 13.74
C GLU A 180 -3.86 -20.68 13.49
N ASN A 181 -4.54 -19.56 13.24
CA ASN A 181 -5.94 -19.48 12.87
C ASN A 181 -6.18 -19.40 11.36
N GLY A 182 -5.18 -19.76 10.54
CA GLY A 182 -5.30 -19.90 9.09
C GLY A 182 -5.18 -18.62 8.28
N VAL A 183 -4.70 -17.53 8.88
CA VAL A 183 -4.51 -16.25 8.19
C VAL A 183 -3.04 -15.86 8.17
N MET A 184 -2.46 -15.83 6.98
CA MET A 184 -1.08 -15.38 6.78
C MET A 184 -1.03 -13.86 6.61
N LEU A 185 -0.32 -13.19 7.48
CA LEU A 185 -0.03 -11.75 7.42
C LEU A 185 1.39 -11.49 6.90
N PRO A 186 1.73 -10.25 6.57
CA PRO A 186 3.13 -9.87 6.41
C PRO A 186 3.92 -10.15 7.69
N PRO A 187 5.15 -10.71 7.59
CA PRO A 187 5.92 -11.10 8.78
C PRO A 187 6.46 -9.91 9.58
N SER A 188 6.37 -8.70 9.06
CA SER A 188 6.80 -7.47 9.71
C SER A 188 5.65 -6.48 9.84
N GLN A 189 5.54 -5.85 11.01
CA GLN A 189 4.60 -4.74 11.26
C GLN A 189 4.86 -3.52 10.36
N TYR A 190 6.04 -3.42 9.77
CA TYR A 190 6.41 -2.33 8.87
C TYR A 190 6.01 -2.59 7.41
N GLU A 191 5.33 -3.69 7.14
CA GLU A 191 4.77 -4.01 5.84
C GLU A 191 3.32 -3.52 5.72
N ALA A 192 2.87 -3.34 4.48
CA ALA A 192 1.47 -3.08 4.17
C ALA A 192 0.72 -4.38 3.86
N TRP A 193 -0.54 -4.44 4.25
CA TRP A 193 -1.48 -5.49 3.84
C TRP A 193 -2.19 -5.06 2.57
N PHE A 194 -2.43 -6.01 1.69
CA PHE A 194 -2.99 -5.78 0.36
C PHE A 194 -4.26 -6.60 0.12
N PRO A 195 -5.42 -6.21 0.67
CA PRO A 195 -6.69 -6.82 0.28
C PRO A 195 -6.88 -6.76 -1.22
N SER A 196 -7.43 -7.81 -1.81
CA SER A 196 -7.67 -7.92 -3.25
C SER A 196 -9.12 -8.26 -3.54
N LEU A 197 -9.52 -8.24 -4.81
CA LEU A 197 -10.86 -8.65 -5.21
C LEU A 197 -11.14 -10.13 -4.89
N ALA A 198 -10.10 -10.97 -4.82
CA ALA A 198 -10.22 -12.38 -4.45
C ALA A 198 -10.55 -12.61 -2.96
N HIS A 199 -10.37 -11.61 -2.11
CA HIS A 199 -10.87 -11.66 -0.74
C HIS A 199 -12.38 -11.34 -0.77
N ASP A 200 -13.20 -12.39 -0.83
CA ASP A 200 -14.66 -12.29 -0.73
C ASP A 200 -15.11 -12.00 0.72
N ALA A 201 -16.42 -11.93 0.93
CA ALA A 201 -16.99 -11.67 2.25
C ALA A 201 -16.59 -12.74 3.27
N ASP A 202 -16.54 -14.00 2.85
CA ASP A 202 -16.15 -15.12 3.71
C ASP A 202 -14.69 -15.00 4.16
N ALA A 203 -13.77 -14.61 3.25
CA ALA A 203 -12.37 -14.38 3.57
C ALA A 203 -12.18 -13.23 4.56
N ILE A 204 -12.92 -12.14 4.39
CA ILE A 204 -12.90 -11.00 5.34
C ILE A 204 -13.46 -11.45 6.71
N GLU A 205 -14.59 -12.12 6.73
CA GLU A 205 -15.20 -12.64 7.98
C GLU A 205 -14.24 -13.60 8.72
N GLN A 206 -13.65 -14.54 8.00
CA GLN A 206 -12.66 -15.48 8.57
C GLN A 206 -11.44 -14.74 9.14
N THR A 207 -10.93 -13.73 8.42
CA THR A 207 -9.83 -12.91 8.92
C THR A 207 -10.20 -12.18 10.20
N LEU A 208 -11.37 -11.60 10.28
CA LEU A 208 -11.85 -10.93 11.51
C LEU A 208 -12.10 -11.89 12.66
N LYS A 209 -12.60 -13.10 12.41
CA LYS A 209 -12.72 -14.17 13.43
C LYS A 209 -11.35 -14.61 13.95
N ALA A 210 -10.37 -14.77 13.06
CA ALA A 210 -9.00 -15.07 13.44
C ALA A 210 -8.38 -13.95 14.28
N ALA A 211 -8.59 -12.71 13.89
CA ALA A 211 -8.08 -11.53 14.60
C ALA A 211 -8.62 -11.43 16.03
N LYS A 212 -9.90 -11.66 16.24
CA LYS A 212 -10.51 -11.68 17.59
C LYS A 212 -9.82 -12.71 18.48
N LYS A 213 -9.57 -13.93 17.97
CA LYS A 213 -8.87 -14.98 18.72
C LYS A 213 -7.41 -14.60 18.97
N ALA A 214 -6.74 -14.01 17.98
CA ALA A 214 -5.35 -13.60 18.08
C ALA A 214 -5.16 -12.50 19.13
N PHE A 215 -6.00 -11.48 19.14
CA PHE A 215 -5.95 -10.41 20.14
C PHE A 215 -6.23 -10.96 21.56
N ALA A 216 -7.22 -11.84 21.72
CA ALA A 216 -7.48 -12.47 23.01
C ALA A 216 -6.32 -13.34 23.53
N ALA A 217 -5.65 -14.05 22.62
CA ALA A 217 -4.48 -14.90 22.97
C ALA A 217 -3.26 -14.06 23.43
N ILE A 218 -3.10 -12.86 22.90
CA ILE A 218 -2.01 -11.95 23.32
C ILE A 218 -2.28 -11.42 24.72
N THR A 219 -3.50 -11.01 25.01
CA THR A 219 -3.91 -10.50 26.34
C THR A 219 -3.67 -11.55 27.41
N ALA A 220 -4.04 -12.81 27.16
CA ALA A 220 -3.88 -13.90 28.11
C ALA A 220 -2.39 -14.23 28.44
N LYS A 221 -1.45 -13.92 27.55
CA LYS A 221 0.01 -14.11 27.78
C LYS A 221 0.65 -12.95 28.53
N SER A 222 -0.02 -11.81 28.59
CA SER A 222 0.50 -10.58 29.24
C SER A 222 -0.01 -10.44 30.71
N SER A 223 -0.92 -11.32 31.12
CA SER A 223 -1.45 -11.46 32.49
C SER A 223 -0.73 -12.56 33.25
#